data_c2c8ab146228c29149cda9445f082f84
#
_entry.id   c2c8ab146228c29149cda9445f082f84
#
_cell.length_a   1.000
_cell.length_b   1.000
_cell.length_c   1.000
_cell.angle_alpha   90.00
_cell.angle_beta   90.00
_cell.angle_gamma   90.00
#
_symmetry.space_group_name_H-M   'P 1'
#
loop_
_entity.id
_entity.type
_entity.pdbx_description
1 polymer ?
#
loop_
_entity_poly.entity_id
_entity_poly.type
_entity_poly.pdbx_seq_one_letter_code
_entity_poly.pdbx_strand_id
1 'polypeptide(L)'
;MAQQKLPIKDILAAIDMGAKNIWDEINDEERKQVSFWLLNRYVSSVKGDRDKQELAIFKTNEYYNKNYMEVSKHQKLQWQLLCMSGATEKIEYHPWIGFKKKTHDNNKFVKVLAQIYPHMKQDEIDMLAIISDKKDIKQLAEDHNIEVKL
;
A
#
# COMPACT_ATOMS: atom_id res chain seq x y z
N MET A 1 8.05 -33.02 -8.11
CA MET A 1 8.05 -32.04 -9.21
C MET A 1 7.93 -30.66 -8.59
N ALA A 2 8.83 -29.72 -8.89
CA ALA A 2 8.72 -28.35 -8.36
C ALA A 2 7.45 -27.71 -8.97
N GLN A 3 6.54 -27.24 -8.12
CA GLN A 3 5.37 -26.49 -8.56
C GLN A 3 5.84 -25.24 -9.30
N GLN A 4 5.50 -25.14 -10.57
CA GLN A 4 5.81 -23.97 -11.38
C GLN A 4 4.93 -22.82 -10.86
N LYS A 5 5.57 -21.84 -10.23
CA LYS A 5 4.88 -20.68 -9.68
C LYS A 5 4.40 -19.79 -10.81
N LEU A 6 3.12 -19.42 -10.81
CA LEU A 6 2.58 -18.47 -11.79
C LEU A 6 3.34 -17.14 -11.70
N PRO A 7 3.97 -16.68 -12.79
CA PRO A 7 4.68 -15.40 -12.78
C PRO A 7 3.70 -14.24 -12.58
N ILE A 8 3.94 -13.39 -11.61
CA ILE A 8 3.05 -12.25 -11.32
C ILE A 8 2.88 -11.31 -12.52
N LYS A 9 3.91 -11.23 -13.38
CA LYS A 9 3.85 -10.41 -14.58
C LYS A 9 2.81 -10.90 -15.59
N ASP A 10 2.67 -12.21 -15.73
CA ASP A 10 1.71 -12.82 -16.66
C ASP A 10 0.27 -12.64 -16.13
N ILE A 11 0.11 -12.75 -14.81
CA ILE A 11 -1.18 -12.48 -14.16
C ILE A 11 -1.59 -11.01 -14.36
N LEU A 12 -0.66 -10.08 -14.18
CA LEU A 12 -0.94 -8.64 -14.37
C LEU A 12 -1.22 -8.33 -15.85
N ALA A 13 -0.47 -8.91 -16.77
CA ALA A 13 -0.74 -8.77 -18.22
C ALA A 13 -2.13 -9.28 -18.58
N ALA A 14 -2.58 -10.40 -18.01
CA ALA A 14 -3.93 -10.91 -18.20
C ALA A 14 -5.00 -9.95 -17.67
N ILE A 15 -4.76 -9.29 -16.53
CA ILE A 15 -5.66 -8.26 -15.97
C ILE A 15 -5.72 -7.05 -16.89
N ASP A 16 -4.57 -6.56 -17.37
CA ASP A 16 -4.48 -5.40 -18.26
C ASP A 16 -5.19 -5.63 -19.58
N MET A 17 -5.11 -6.85 -20.11
CA MET A 17 -5.83 -7.25 -21.31
C MET A 17 -7.31 -7.58 -21.06
N GLY A 18 -7.78 -7.47 -19.82
CA GLY A 18 -9.17 -7.73 -19.46
C GLY A 18 -9.59 -9.21 -19.60
N ALA A 19 -8.67 -10.14 -19.43
CA ALA A 19 -8.88 -11.56 -19.69
C ALA A 19 -9.71 -12.25 -18.60
N LYS A 20 -11.00 -11.94 -18.54
CA LYS A 20 -11.94 -12.40 -17.50
C LYS A 20 -12.10 -13.92 -17.46
N ASN A 21 -11.93 -14.59 -18.61
CA ASN A 21 -12.16 -16.03 -18.75
C ASN A 21 -10.98 -16.89 -18.25
N ILE A 22 -9.80 -16.31 -18.09
CA ILE A 22 -8.62 -17.04 -17.59
C ILE A 22 -8.88 -17.75 -16.27
N TRP A 23 -9.74 -17.20 -15.41
CA TRP A 23 -10.11 -17.85 -14.15
C TRP A 23 -10.71 -19.25 -14.33
N ASP A 24 -11.40 -19.48 -15.42
CA ASP A 24 -11.99 -20.78 -15.74
C ASP A 24 -10.99 -21.76 -16.39
N GLU A 25 -9.92 -21.24 -16.98
CA GLU A 25 -8.89 -22.00 -17.68
C GLU A 25 -7.78 -22.51 -16.73
N ILE A 26 -7.48 -21.75 -15.66
CA ILE A 26 -6.48 -22.13 -14.67
C ILE A 26 -7.00 -23.21 -13.73
N ASN A 27 -6.13 -24.12 -13.32
CA ASN A 27 -6.46 -25.21 -12.41
C ASN A 27 -6.53 -24.74 -10.94
N ASP A 28 -7.02 -25.61 -10.04
CA ASP A 28 -7.22 -25.26 -8.63
C ASP A 28 -5.91 -24.99 -7.87
N GLU A 29 -4.79 -25.58 -8.28
CA GLU A 29 -3.48 -25.31 -7.68
C GLU A 29 -2.96 -23.93 -8.08
N GLU A 30 -3.16 -23.55 -9.32
CA GLU A 30 -2.85 -22.22 -9.81
C GLU A 30 -3.73 -21.14 -9.16
N ARG A 31 -5.04 -21.41 -9.01
CA ARG A 31 -5.97 -20.52 -8.31
C ARG A 31 -5.52 -20.22 -6.87
N LYS A 32 -5.01 -21.22 -6.16
CA LYS A 32 -4.48 -21.07 -4.79
C LYS A 32 -3.24 -20.16 -4.72
N GLN A 33 -2.50 -20.01 -5.82
CA GLN A 33 -1.33 -19.15 -5.88
C GLN A 33 -1.69 -17.67 -6.14
N VAL A 34 -2.92 -17.39 -6.58
CA VAL A 34 -3.39 -16.04 -6.88
C VAL A 34 -3.69 -15.29 -5.57
N SER A 35 -2.87 -14.32 -5.24
CA SER A 35 -3.10 -13.45 -4.09
C SER A 35 -3.85 -12.19 -4.52
N PHE A 36 -5.17 -12.17 -4.32
CA PHE A 36 -6.00 -11.03 -4.68
C PHE A 36 -5.62 -9.73 -3.96
N TRP A 37 -5.16 -9.83 -2.71
CA TRP A 37 -4.67 -8.68 -1.97
C TRP A 37 -3.41 -8.07 -2.62
N LEU A 38 -2.48 -8.93 -3.07
CA LEU A 38 -1.27 -8.51 -3.76
C LEU A 38 -1.60 -7.91 -5.13
N LEU A 39 -2.47 -8.55 -5.89
CA LEU A 39 -2.91 -8.07 -7.20
C LEU A 39 -3.59 -6.71 -7.12
N ASN A 40 -4.48 -6.51 -6.14
CA ASN A 40 -5.11 -5.22 -5.89
C ASN A 40 -4.10 -4.08 -5.76
N ARG A 41 -3.01 -4.31 -5.02
CA ARG A 41 -1.95 -3.31 -4.86
C ARG A 41 -1.20 -3.02 -6.15
N TYR A 42 -0.95 -4.03 -6.97
CA TYR A 42 -0.30 -3.81 -8.26
C TYR A 42 -1.23 -3.12 -9.26
N VAL A 43 -2.49 -3.55 -9.36
CA VAL A 43 -3.46 -2.97 -10.29
C VAL A 43 -3.74 -1.48 -9.98
N SER A 44 -3.75 -1.10 -8.70
CA SER A 44 -3.90 0.30 -8.29
C SER A 44 -2.64 1.16 -8.55
N SER A 45 -1.52 0.54 -8.96
CA SER A 45 -0.23 1.20 -9.14
C SER A 45 0.24 1.00 -10.56
N VAL A 46 0.07 2.01 -11.40
CA VAL A 46 0.47 1.99 -12.81
C VAL A 46 1.51 3.06 -13.08
N LYS A 47 2.50 2.79 -13.93
CA LYS A 47 3.48 3.78 -14.37
C LYS A 47 2.85 4.67 -15.45
N GLY A 48 2.87 5.97 -15.23
CA GLY A 48 2.33 6.95 -16.19
C GLY A 48 2.32 8.36 -15.60
N ASP A 49 1.61 9.24 -16.28
CA ASP A 49 1.28 10.56 -15.78
C ASP A 49 0.34 10.49 -14.57
N ARG A 50 0.07 11.63 -13.99
CA ARG A 50 -0.75 11.75 -12.79
C ARG A 50 -2.19 11.30 -13.05
N ASP A 51 -2.77 11.69 -14.17
CA ASP A 51 -4.16 11.38 -14.51
C ASP A 51 -4.37 9.87 -14.64
N LYS A 52 -3.40 9.18 -15.29
CA LYS A 52 -3.39 7.73 -15.43
C LYS A 52 -3.31 7.03 -14.08
N GLN A 53 -2.44 7.51 -13.18
CA GLN A 53 -2.28 6.96 -11.84
C GLN A 53 -3.54 7.18 -10.99
N GLU A 54 -4.14 8.36 -11.02
CA GLU A 54 -5.37 8.69 -10.34
C GLU A 54 -6.54 7.84 -10.86
N LEU A 55 -6.62 7.63 -12.18
CA LEU A 55 -7.64 6.77 -12.78
C LEU A 55 -7.51 5.30 -12.35
N ALA A 56 -6.28 4.76 -12.27
CA ALA A 56 -6.05 3.40 -11.80
C ALA A 56 -6.50 3.22 -10.34
N ILE A 57 -6.17 4.17 -9.47
CA ILE A 57 -6.62 4.18 -8.07
C ILE A 57 -8.14 4.30 -7.99
N PHE A 58 -8.73 5.22 -8.75
CA PHE A 58 -10.18 5.43 -8.77
C PHE A 58 -10.93 4.16 -9.21
N LYS A 59 -10.53 3.55 -10.34
CA LYS A 59 -11.14 2.31 -10.82
C LYS A 59 -11.03 1.17 -9.81
N THR A 60 -9.84 1.01 -9.21
CA THR A 60 -9.61 -0.05 -8.22
C THR A 60 -10.48 0.16 -6.98
N ASN A 61 -10.63 1.40 -6.51
CA ASN A 61 -11.47 1.70 -5.37
C ASN A 61 -12.96 1.50 -5.68
N GLU A 62 -13.44 1.98 -6.83
CA GLU A 62 -14.85 1.92 -7.17
C GLU A 62 -15.32 0.51 -7.52
N TYR A 63 -14.53 -0.25 -8.29
CA TYR A 63 -14.96 -1.58 -8.75
C TYR A 63 -14.55 -2.71 -7.80
N TYR A 64 -13.44 -2.59 -7.10
CA TYR A 64 -12.90 -3.70 -6.31
C TYR A 64 -12.96 -3.46 -4.80
N ASN A 65 -12.45 -2.33 -4.31
CA ASN A 65 -12.29 -2.12 -2.86
C ASN A 65 -13.61 -1.83 -2.15
N LYS A 66 -14.56 -1.16 -2.79
CA LYS A 66 -15.82 -0.70 -2.20
C LYS A 66 -16.60 -1.82 -1.50
N ASN A 67 -16.63 -3.01 -2.11
CA ASN A 67 -17.35 -4.18 -1.59
C ASN A 67 -16.41 -5.36 -1.32
N TYR A 68 -15.15 -5.10 -0.98
CA TYR A 68 -14.10 -6.11 -0.86
C TYR A 68 -14.49 -7.29 0.05
N MET A 69 -15.06 -7.00 1.22
CA MET A 69 -15.42 -8.04 2.21
C MET A 69 -16.48 -9.00 1.70
N GLU A 70 -17.40 -8.54 0.90
CA GLU A 70 -18.46 -9.36 0.28
C GLU A 70 -17.91 -10.14 -0.91
N VAL A 71 -17.17 -9.46 -1.77
CA VAL A 71 -16.58 -10.04 -2.99
C VAL A 71 -15.50 -11.07 -2.66
N SER A 72 -14.81 -10.94 -1.52
CA SER A 72 -13.72 -11.84 -1.11
C SER A 72 -14.14 -13.31 -0.99
N LYS A 73 -15.42 -13.59 -0.81
CA LYS A 73 -15.99 -14.94 -0.78
C LYS A 73 -16.14 -15.57 -2.18
N HIS A 74 -16.01 -14.79 -3.24
CA HIS A 74 -16.27 -15.16 -4.62
C HIS A 74 -15.06 -14.91 -5.51
N GLN A 75 -14.09 -15.80 -5.50
CA GLN A 75 -12.79 -15.62 -6.17
C GLN A 75 -12.90 -15.31 -7.67
N LYS A 76 -13.82 -15.96 -8.39
CA LYS A 76 -14.06 -15.66 -9.81
C LYS A 76 -14.55 -14.22 -10.01
N LEU A 77 -15.45 -13.76 -9.16
CA LEU A 77 -15.92 -12.38 -9.21
C LEU A 77 -14.79 -11.39 -8.87
N GLN A 78 -13.95 -11.72 -7.88
CA GLN A 78 -12.75 -10.92 -7.57
C GLN A 78 -11.85 -10.76 -8.79
N TRP A 79 -11.58 -11.87 -9.50
CA TRP A 79 -10.80 -11.83 -10.72
C TRP A 79 -11.42 -10.93 -11.79
N GLN A 80 -12.72 -11.08 -12.04
CA GLN A 80 -13.44 -10.28 -13.03
C GLN A 80 -13.44 -8.79 -12.70
N LEU A 81 -13.60 -8.42 -11.42
CA LEU A 81 -13.55 -7.03 -10.97
C LEU A 81 -12.15 -6.45 -11.07
N LEU A 82 -11.10 -7.22 -10.79
CA LEU A 82 -9.72 -6.77 -11.03
C LEU A 82 -9.45 -6.55 -12.52
N CYS A 83 -9.92 -7.44 -13.39
CA CYS A 83 -9.84 -7.23 -14.84
C CYS A 83 -10.59 -5.96 -15.27
N MET A 84 -11.74 -5.65 -14.67
CA MET A 84 -12.44 -4.38 -14.96
C MET A 84 -11.66 -3.16 -14.48
N SER A 85 -10.99 -3.27 -13.34
CA SER A 85 -10.20 -2.18 -12.75
C SER A 85 -8.92 -1.91 -13.54
N GLY A 86 -8.23 -2.97 -13.98
CA GLY A 86 -6.93 -2.90 -14.65
C GLY A 86 -7.00 -2.74 -16.17
N ALA A 87 -8.10 -3.15 -16.81
CA ALA A 87 -8.18 -3.20 -18.27
C ALA A 87 -7.85 -1.86 -18.93
N THR A 88 -6.77 -1.86 -19.71
CA THR A 88 -6.29 -0.72 -20.51
C THR A 88 -6.05 -1.09 -21.97
N GLU A 89 -6.34 -2.35 -22.36
CA GLU A 89 -6.06 -2.94 -23.67
C GLU A 89 -4.55 -2.95 -24.04
N LYS A 90 -3.69 -2.67 -23.07
CA LYS A 90 -2.23 -2.67 -23.21
C LYS A 90 -1.60 -3.20 -21.93
N ILE A 91 -0.54 -3.99 -22.08
CA ILE A 91 0.25 -4.46 -20.93
C ILE A 91 0.97 -3.26 -20.32
N GLU A 92 0.70 -3.01 -19.05
CA GLU A 92 1.22 -1.87 -18.32
C GLU A 92 2.34 -2.29 -17.35
N TYR A 93 3.13 -1.33 -16.92
CA TYR A 93 4.11 -1.57 -15.87
C TYR A 93 3.52 -1.16 -14.52
N HIS A 94 3.41 -2.14 -13.63
CA HIS A 94 2.88 -1.98 -12.27
C HIS A 94 4.05 -1.97 -11.26
N PRO A 95 4.54 -0.79 -10.83
CA PRO A 95 5.61 -0.73 -9.84
C PRO A 95 5.11 -1.20 -8.47
N TRP A 96 5.95 -1.94 -7.75
CA TRP A 96 5.69 -2.18 -6.34
C TRP A 96 5.98 -0.92 -5.54
N ILE A 97 4.92 -0.33 -4.98
CA ILE A 97 5.07 0.78 -4.05
C ILE A 97 5.23 0.19 -2.65
N GLY A 98 6.48 0.07 -2.21
CA GLY A 98 6.81 -0.38 -0.86
C GLY A 98 6.26 0.59 0.18
N PHE A 99 5.86 0.06 1.33
CA PHE A 99 5.52 0.88 2.48
C PHE A 99 6.80 1.59 2.92
N LYS A 100 6.94 2.85 2.58
CA LYS A 100 7.97 3.67 3.20
C LYS A 100 7.52 3.87 4.65
N LYS A 101 8.08 3.11 5.59
CA LYS A 101 8.13 3.61 6.96
C LYS A 101 8.71 5.00 6.81
N LYS A 102 7.95 6.02 7.14
CA LYS A 102 8.52 7.32 7.44
C LYS A 102 9.39 7.05 8.68
N THR A 103 10.63 6.64 8.45
CA THR A 103 11.69 6.85 9.43
C THR A 103 11.83 8.36 9.44
N HIS A 104 10.98 8.99 10.22
CA HIS A 104 11.25 10.34 10.60
C HIS A 104 12.64 10.29 11.26
N ASP A 105 13.52 11.21 10.91
CA ASP A 105 14.69 11.57 11.73
C ASP A 105 14.28 11.94 13.16
N ASN A 106 13.01 11.85 13.45
CA ASN A 106 12.30 12.10 14.69
C ASN A 106 12.52 11.06 15.79
N ASN A 107 13.30 9.99 15.56
CA ASN A 107 13.70 9.11 16.67
C ASN A 107 14.40 9.89 17.79
N LYS A 108 15.08 10.98 17.45
CA LYS A 108 15.68 11.88 18.44
C LYS A 108 14.61 12.76 19.10
N PHE A 109 13.71 13.34 18.33
CA PHE A 109 12.62 14.17 18.83
C PHE A 109 11.68 13.39 19.74
N VAL A 110 11.26 12.19 19.29
CA VAL A 110 10.44 11.27 20.10
C VAL A 110 11.10 10.95 21.44
N LYS A 111 12.41 10.66 21.47
CA LYS A 111 13.13 10.39 22.72
C LYS A 111 13.14 11.60 23.67
N VAL A 112 13.36 12.78 23.12
CA VAL A 112 13.36 14.01 23.92
C VAL A 112 11.98 14.31 24.46
N LEU A 113 10.96 14.23 23.62
CA LEU A 113 9.57 14.45 24.04
C LEU A 113 9.10 13.43 25.08
N ALA A 114 9.51 12.16 24.94
CA ALA A 114 9.20 11.14 25.96
C ALA A 114 9.88 11.39 27.30
N GLN A 115 11.03 12.08 27.34
CA GLN A 115 11.67 12.53 28.59
C GLN A 115 10.95 13.74 29.19
N ILE A 116 10.50 14.67 28.35
CA ILE A 116 9.76 15.85 28.80
C ILE A 116 8.36 15.46 29.31
N TYR A 117 7.69 14.55 28.61
CA TYR A 117 6.31 14.14 28.89
C TYR A 117 6.21 12.63 29.19
N PRO A 118 6.71 12.15 30.34
CA PRO A 118 6.79 10.71 30.62
C PRO A 118 5.43 10.00 30.76
N HIS A 119 4.34 10.77 30.96
CA HIS A 119 2.98 10.25 31.10
C HIS A 119 2.13 10.38 29.84
N MET A 120 2.70 10.95 28.75
CA MET A 120 2.01 11.11 27.48
C MET A 120 2.01 9.77 26.72
N LYS A 121 0.92 9.49 26.00
CA LYS A 121 0.84 8.28 25.17
C LYS A 121 1.80 8.36 24.00
N GLN A 122 2.27 7.19 23.54
CA GLN A 122 3.25 7.12 22.46
C GLN A 122 2.75 7.73 21.15
N ASP A 123 1.49 7.54 20.80
CA ASP A 123 0.85 8.14 19.62
C ASP A 123 0.79 9.68 19.69
N GLU A 124 0.57 10.24 20.86
CA GLU A 124 0.61 11.69 21.08
C GLU A 124 2.03 12.24 20.97
N ILE A 125 3.03 11.53 21.51
CA ILE A 125 4.45 11.88 21.38
C ILE A 125 4.88 11.83 19.90
N ASP A 126 4.47 10.79 19.17
CA ASP A 126 4.78 10.65 17.75
C ASP A 126 4.13 11.78 16.92
N MET A 127 2.93 12.19 17.27
CA MET A 127 2.23 13.31 16.65
C MET A 127 2.96 14.64 16.94
N LEU A 128 3.32 14.90 18.20
CA LEU A 128 4.12 16.08 18.57
C LEU A 128 5.45 16.13 17.82
N ALA A 129 6.14 15.00 17.70
CA ALA A 129 7.38 14.92 16.96
C ALA A 129 7.23 15.21 15.45
N ILE A 130 6.04 14.99 14.88
CA ILE A 130 5.73 15.29 13.48
C ILE A 130 5.47 16.77 13.26
N ILE A 131 4.78 17.43 14.18
CA ILE A 131 4.36 18.84 14.04
C ILE A 131 5.42 19.82 14.52
N SER A 132 6.33 19.40 15.41
CA SER A 132 7.38 20.25 15.99
C SER A 132 8.60 20.31 15.09
N ASP A 133 9.18 21.47 14.96
CA ASP A 133 10.47 21.65 14.32
C ASP A 133 11.65 21.50 15.32
N LYS A 134 12.89 21.54 14.79
CA LYS A 134 14.10 21.40 15.61
C LYS A 134 14.24 22.52 16.65
N LYS A 135 13.72 23.71 16.36
CA LYS A 135 13.81 24.87 17.26
C LYS A 135 12.83 24.68 18.40
N ASP A 136 11.60 24.25 18.08
CA ASP A 136 10.56 23.99 19.09
C ASP A 136 11.02 22.92 20.09
N ILE A 137 11.58 21.80 19.60
CA ILE A 137 12.08 20.73 20.46
C ILE A 137 13.23 21.20 21.35
N LYS A 138 14.12 22.05 20.79
CA LYS A 138 15.24 22.60 21.54
C LYS A 138 14.74 23.53 22.65
N GLN A 139 13.81 24.42 22.34
CA GLN A 139 13.20 25.34 23.31
C GLN A 139 12.49 24.56 24.43
N LEU A 140 11.67 23.58 24.05
CA LEU A 140 10.98 22.72 25.03
C LEU A 140 11.97 21.98 25.95
N ALA A 141 13.08 21.49 25.42
CA ALA A 141 14.09 20.82 26.20
C ALA A 141 14.80 21.80 27.18
N GLU A 142 15.11 23.00 26.73
CA GLU A 142 15.70 24.07 27.57
C GLU A 142 14.74 24.47 28.70
N ASP A 143 13.44 24.66 28.40
CA ASP A 143 12.43 25.01 29.37
C ASP A 143 12.25 23.94 30.46
N HIS A 144 12.53 22.67 30.13
CA HIS A 144 12.49 21.54 31.06
C HIS A 144 13.86 21.14 31.63
N ASN A 145 14.91 21.94 31.42
CA ASN A 145 16.30 21.68 31.86
C ASN A 145 16.85 20.33 31.37
N ILE A 146 16.48 19.91 30.15
CA ILE A 146 16.97 18.69 29.52
C ILE A 146 18.05 19.06 28.49
N GLU A 147 19.27 18.60 28.72
CA GLU A 147 20.34 18.76 27.74
C GLU A 147 20.12 17.86 26.52
N VAL A 148 20.00 18.44 25.32
CA VAL A 148 19.73 17.72 24.09
C VAL A 148 20.77 18.04 23.02
N LYS A 149 21.38 16.99 22.48
CA LYS A 149 22.20 17.05 21.25
C LYS A 149 21.32 16.62 20.06
N LEU A 150 20.62 17.57 19.47
CA LEU A 150 19.75 17.37 18.27
C LEU A 150 20.54 17.46 16.97
#